data_cc9759ddde6132a8c27ac41166bc8f04
#
_entry.id   cc9759ddde6132a8c27ac41166bc8f04
#
_cell.length_a   1.000
_cell.length_b   1.000
_cell.length_c   1.000
_cell.angle_alpha   90.00
_cell.angle_beta   90.00
_cell.angle_gamma   90.00
#
_symmetry.space_group_name_H-M   'P 1'
#
loop_
_entity.id
_entity.type
_entity.pdbx_description
1 polymer ?
#
loop_
_entity_poly.entity_id
_entity_poly.type
_entity_poly.pdbx_seq_one_letter_code
_entity_poly.pdbx_strand_id
1 'polypeptide(L)'
;MKKNNIHSQQDTVQTEHLSRRHFYIIIVLIVIILVALIAHTILRPDRNATLRIIYTSDMQGQITYSDGQYAGYEKVAALRHKLSSEGDHVLLLDAGNCLGDSVIAEMDNGQSILSLMYTMQYDAMVPGPMDFVYGADTLSSLRSKASFPFLAANITKADGSTVFENYKILNINSVRIGVIGVTTGLSQTQAQKSSLTVADPVETVKNVLGQMSGKTDAVIVLTYTGSEDITNALAAIDGVSIVIESGASEAFANTADNGTVITSAGTKGNVIGVASLDINRSDVSVDSQFYTSSDYSSLSAEQSVADAVASVVRSADTNASEHAGSITLSTDTATDTAETESDTSDETADTLEDGSADSDVRTYHLAETGIGNLTADAMLDAAASDGAVVALMPDQSISGTLANGIVSKGQVQNLFDDQLYLVTCKMTGGDLRTALENSFNNYPNADGFLQVSGISYTFNASTAIGSRLSDIMIDGHKLDDARTYIVATTNILADTLGYRSEATGRIGTYRTIASVVTDYIQKNSSATSGSALPSETESDTEDTTASGETADTSRIQINE
;
A
#
# COMPACT_ATOMS: atom_id res chain seq x y z
N MET A 1 -2.93 79.52 65.13
CA MET A 1 -1.80 78.80 65.66
C MET A 1 -2.21 77.38 65.91
N LYS A 2 -1.96 76.45 65.00
CA LYS A 2 -2.15 75.01 65.22
C LYS A 2 -0.90 74.28 64.74
N LYS A 3 -0.27 73.57 65.65
CA LYS A 3 0.87 72.69 65.40
C LYS A 3 0.36 71.42 64.74
N ASN A 4 0.86 71.07 63.55
CA ASN A 4 0.66 69.75 62.92
C ASN A 4 1.77 68.81 63.44
N ASN A 5 1.36 67.71 64.08
CA ASN A 5 2.20 66.56 64.39
C ASN A 5 2.17 65.61 63.19
N ILE A 6 3.33 65.38 62.61
CA ILE A 6 3.54 64.32 61.63
C ILE A 6 3.98 63.08 62.42
N HIS A 7 3.11 62.07 62.46
CA HIS A 7 3.46 60.70 62.90
C HIS A 7 4.17 59.98 61.79
N SER A 8 5.43 59.66 61.96
CA SER A 8 6.16 58.68 61.13
C SER A 8 5.76 57.28 61.59
N GLN A 9 5.07 56.54 60.74
CA GLN A 9 4.94 55.08 60.89
C GLN A 9 6.27 54.44 60.49
N GLN A 10 6.95 53.85 61.47
CA GLN A 10 8.02 52.88 61.22
C GLN A 10 7.40 51.51 60.98
N ASP A 11 7.48 51.04 59.71
CA ASP A 11 7.20 49.65 59.42
C ASP A 11 8.30 48.75 59.98
N THR A 12 8.02 48.11 61.08
CA THR A 12 8.85 47.05 61.64
C THR A 12 8.65 45.79 60.84
N VAL A 13 9.62 45.47 59.98
CA VAL A 13 9.73 44.13 59.31
C VAL A 13 10.01 43.11 60.43
N GLN A 14 8.99 42.38 60.86
CA GLN A 14 9.16 41.18 61.67
C GLN A 14 9.89 40.11 60.89
N THR A 15 11.19 39.96 61.11
CA THR A 15 11.93 38.76 60.74
C THR A 15 11.53 37.65 61.70
N GLU A 16 10.65 36.72 61.19
CA GLU A 16 10.37 35.50 61.95
C GLU A 16 11.67 34.69 62.08
N HIS A 17 12.25 34.67 63.21
CA HIS A 17 13.35 33.77 63.55
C HIS A 17 12.81 32.35 63.61
N LEU A 18 13.03 31.54 62.50
CA LEU A 18 12.84 30.12 62.57
C LEU A 18 13.51 29.56 63.81
N SER A 19 12.75 28.88 64.65
CA SER A 19 13.31 28.30 65.87
C SER A 19 14.42 27.33 65.48
N ARG A 20 15.51 27.25 66.25
CA ARG A 20 16.65 26.33 65.97
C ARG A 20 16.18 24.90 65.65
N ARG A 21 15.05 24.50 66.20
CA ARG A 21 14.42 23.18 65.94
C ARG A 21 13.91 23.03 64.53
N HIS A 22 13.25 24.01 63.92
CA HIS A 22 12.81 24.02 62.56
C HIS A 22 14.00 24.06 61.55
N PHE A 23 15.05 24.80 61.91
CA PHE A 23 16.29 24.86 61.15
C PHE A 23 16.96 23.48 61.04
N TYR A 24 17.08 22.72 62.14
CA TYR A 24 17.61 21.37 62.12
C TYR A 24 16.71 20.40 61.36
N ILE A 25 15.39 20.53 61.45
CA ILE A 25 14.44 19.69 60.66
C ILE A 25 14.62 19.93 59.18
N ILE A 26 14.78 21.18 58.74
CA ILE A 26 15.01 21.52 57.31
C ILE A 26 16.34 20.92 56.82
N ILE A 27 17.41 21.02 57.61
CA ILE A 27 18.70 20.42 57.25
C ILE A 27 18.59 18.90 57.13
N VAL A 28 17.92 18.24 58.06
CA VAL A 28 17.72 16.78 58.01
C VAL A 28 16.90 16.38 56.75
N LEU A 29 15.85 17.13 56.40
CA LEU A 29 15.07 16.91 55.19
C LEU A 29 15.91 17.11 53.93
N ILE A 30 16.74 18.16 53.89
CA ILE A 30 17.66 18.37 52.74
C ILE A 30 18.66 17.23 52.60
N VAL A 31 19.23 16.76 53.72
CA VAL A 31 20.15 15.62 53.72
C VAL A 31 19.46 14.33 53.28
N ILE A 32 18.22 14.08 53.73
CA ILE A 32 17.42 12.92 53.26
C ILE A 32 17.14 13.01 51.77
N ILE A 33 16.75 14.18 51.25
CA ILE A 33 16.53 14.42 49.84
C ILE A 33 17.82 14.23 49.04
N LEU A 34 18.95 14.74 49.50
CA LEU A 34 20.27 14.56 48.90
C LEU A 34 20.69 13.09 48.89
N VAL A 35 20.53 12.37 50.01
CA VAL A 35 20.80 10.93 50.07
C VAL A 35 19.87 10.15 49.18
N ALA A 36 18.57 10.51 49.12
CA ALA A 36 17.62 9.89 48.18
C ALA A 36 17.97 10.14 46.70
N LEU A 37 18.43 11.36 46.37
CA LEU A 37 18.92 11.69 45.04
C LEU A 37 20.20 10.93 44.68
N ILE A 38 21.16 10.85 45.59
CA ILE A 38 22.40 10.08 45.41
C ILE A 38 22.09 8.59 45.33
N ALA A 39 21.23 8.07 46.18
CA ALA A 39 20.79 6.69 46.13
C ALA A 39 20.06 6.40 44.80
N HIS A 40 19.21 7.32 44.33
CA HIS A 40 18.52 7.19 43.04
C HIS A 40 19.50 7.17 41.85
N THR A 41 20.60 7.94 41.89
CA THR A 41 21.62 7.93 40.83
C THR A 41 22.55 6.72 40.91
N ILE A 42 22.89 6.23 42.11
CA ILE A 42 23.77 5.08 42.31
C ILE A 42 23.01 3.74 42.11
N LEU A 43 21.74 3.68 42.54
CA LEU A 43 20.89 2.48 42.43
C LEU A 43 20.14 2.37 41.12
N ARG A 44 20.29 3.31 40.16
CA ARG A 44 19.79 3.09 38.83
C ARG A 44 20.52 1.88 38.24
N PRO A 45 19.81 0.82 37.84
CA PRO A 45 20.47 -0.27 37.16
C PRO A 45 21.19 0.28 35.92
N ASP A 46 22.42 -0.19 35.67
CA ASP A 46 23.15 0.15 34.45
C ASP A 46 22.27 -0.30 33.29
N ARG A 47 21.65 0.67 32.60
CA ARG A 47 20.80 0.44 31.44
C ARG A 47 21.67 0.40 30.20
N ASN A 48 22.42 -0.68 30.10
CA ASN A 48 23.25 -0.96 28.95
C ASN A 48 22.65 -2.16 28.23
N ALA A 49 22.32 -2.00 26.97
CA ALA A 49 21.82 -3.08 26.14
C ALA A 49 22.14 -2.79 24.67
N THR A 50 22.51 -3.84 23.96
CA THR A 50 22.50 -3.85 22.50
C THR A 50 21.28 -4.63 22.03
N LEU A 51 20.49 -4.03 21.18
CA LEU A 51 19.33 -4.67 20.55
C LEU A 51 19.53 -4.75 19.05
N ARG A 52 19.04 -5.82 18.46
CA ARG A 52 18.90 -5.95 17.01
C ARG A 52 17.44 -5.71 16.65
N ILE A 53 17.21 -4.79 15.76
CA ILE A 53 15.88 -4.50 15.21
C ILE A 53 15.90 -5.00 13.78
N ILE A 54 15.30 -6.16 13.54
CA ILE A 54 14.97 -6.60 12.18
C ILE A 54 13.72 -5.83 11.76
N TYR A 55 13.75 -5.26 10.58
CA TYR A 55 12.59 -4.58 10.04
C TYR A 55 12.35 -4.93 8.59
N THR A 56 11.07 -5.04 8.25
CA THR A 56 10.55 -5.16 6.91
C THR A 56 9.81 -3.89 6.53
N SER A 57 9.78 -3.58 5.25
CA SER A 57 9.04 -2.48 4.69
C SER A 57 8.49 -2.88 3.33
N ASP A 58 7.28 -2.48 3.04
CA ASP A 58 6.67 -2.60 1.71
C ASP A 58 6.79 -4.01 1.12
N MET A 59 6.47 -5.02 1.95
CA MET A 59 6.56 -6.44 1.56
C MET A 59 5.57 -6.81 0.46
N GLN A 60 4.47 -6.06 0.31
CA GLN A 60 3.49 -6.25 -0.76
C GLN A 60 3.04 -7.71 -0.92
N GLY A 61 2.85 -8.40 0.21
CA GLY A 61 2.44 -9.80 0.22
C GLY A 61 3.46 -10.80 -0.34
N GLN A 62 4.72 -10.39 -0.56
CA GLN A 62 5.80 -11.27 -0.99
C GLN A 62 6.26 -12.17 0.15
N ILE A 63 5.60 -13.32 0.31
CA ILE A 63 5.83 -14.23 1.43
C ILE A 63 6.88 -15.30 1.13
N THR A 64 7.10 -15.63 -0.16
CA THR A 64 7.97 -16.73 -0.59
C THR A 64 9.40 -16.27 -0.84
N TYR A 65 10.35 -17.12 -0.48
CA TYR A 65 11.75 -16.93 -0.87
C TYR A 65 11.92 -17.16 -2.37
N SER A 66 12.65 -16.27 -3.04
CA SER A 66 13.11 -16.43 -4.42
C SER A 66 14.57 -16.08 -4.51
N ASP A 67 15.40 -17.01 -4.97
CA ASP A 67 16.86 -16.87 -4.98
C ASP A 67 17.27 -15.66 -5.85
N GLY A 68 18.10 -14.82 -5.28
CA GLY A 68 18.57 -13.59 -5.93
C GLY A 68 17.55 -12.45 -6.00
N GLN A 69 16.29 -12.66 -5.61
CA GLN A 69 15.23 -11.66 -5.72
C GLN A 69 14.64 -11.26 -4.36
N TYR A 70 14.02 -12.20 -3.65
CA TYR A 70 13.22 -11.91 -2.46
C TYR A 70 13.58 -12.82 -1.29
N ALA A 71 13.71 -12.24 -0.09
CA ALA A 71 13.93 -13.00 1.13
C ALA A 71 12.71 -13.85 1.51
N GLY A 72 11.53 -13.37 1.26
CA GLY A 72 10.30 -13.93 1.78
C GLY A 72 10.29 -13.98 3.31
N TYR A 73 9.21 -14.44 3.88
CA TYR A 73 9.09 -14.55 5.35
C TYR A 73 9.98 -15.65 5.93
N GLU A 74 10.30 -16.67 5.14
CA GLU A 74 11.18 -17.76 5.57
C GLU A 74 12.58 -17.27 5.95
N LYS A 75 13.17 -16.36 5.15
CA LYS A 75 14.52 -15.84 5.41
C LYS A 75 14.54 -14.76 6.48
N VAL A 76 13.47 -13.96 6.58
CA VAL A 76 13.29 -13.01 7.70
C VAL A 76 13.26 -13.78 9.04
N ALA A 77 12.48 -14.85 9.13
CA ALA A 77 12.42 -15.70 10.32
C ALA A 77 13.75 -16.39 10.61
N ALA A 78 14.43 -16.90 9.56
CA ALA A 78 15.74 -17.53 9.70
C ALA A 78 16.79 -16.56 10.25
N LEU A 79 16.78 -15.30 9.78
CA LEU A 79 17.67 -14.26 10.29
C LEU A 79 17.37 -13.94 11.77
N ARG A 80 16.08 -13.81 12.13
CA ARG A 80 15.67 -13.62 13.52
C ARG A 80 16.17 -14.73 14.42
N HIS A 81 15.99 -15.99 13.99
CA HIS A 81 16.46 -17.15 14.72
C HIS A 81 17.98 -17.14 14.89
N LYS A 82 18.72 -16.83 13.80
CA LYS A 82 20.19 -16.72 13.83
C LYS A 82 20.64 -15.70 14.88
N LEU A 83 20.18 -14.44 14.79
CA LEU A 83 20.60 -13.38 15.71
C LEU A 83 20.22 -13.70 17.15
N SER A 84 19.02 -14.24 17.39
CA SER A 84 18.60 -14.65 18.73
C SER A 84 19.47 -15.79 19.28
N SER A 85 19.91 -16.74 18.44
CA SER A 85 20.79 -17.85 18.86
C SER A 85 22.21 -17.38 19.16
N GLU A 86 22.65 -16.27 18.61
CA GLU A 86 23.92 -15.61 18.91
C GLU A 86 23.89 -14.84 20.25
N GLY A 87 22.72 -14.78 20.88
CA GLY A 87 22.50 -14.13 22.19
C GLY A 87 21.97 -12.70 22.09
N ASP A 88 21.65 -12.23 20.90
CA ASP A 88 21.07 -10.91 20.68
C ASP A 88 19.60 -10.85 21.15
N HIS A 89 19.19 -9.70 21.67
CA HIS A 89 17.79 -9.37 21.84
C HIS A 89 17.26 -8.80 20.54
N VAL A 90 16.32 -9.50 19.93
CA VAL A 90 15.82 -9.18 18.59
C VAL A 90 14.38 -8.70 18.67
N LEU A 91 14.12 -7.52 18.12
CA LEU A 91 12.79 -7.03 17.75
C LEU A 91 12.55 -7.29 16.26
N LEU A 92 11.31 -7.59 15.90
CA LEU A 92 10.88 -7.74 14.51
C LEU A 92 9.71 -6.75 14.26
N LEU A 93 9.96 -5.76 13.41
CA LEU A 93 9.03 -4.65 13.15
C LEU A 93 8.69 -4.58 11.66
N ASP A 94 7.48 -4.10 11.35
CA ASP A 94 7.07 -3.83 9.98
C ASP A 94 6.67 -2.37 9.79
N ALA A 95 7.20 -1.74 8.75
CA ALA A 95 6.96 -0.33 8.45
C ALA A 95 5.79 -0.10 7.49
N GLY A 96 4.98 -1.13 7.21
CA GLY A 96 3.73 -1.04 6.45
C GLY A 96 3.77 -1.60 5.03
N ASN A 97 2.58 -1.69 4.42
CA ASN A 97 2.34 -2.31 3.13
C ASN A 97 2.67 -3.81 3.08
N CYS A 98 2.28 -4.54 4.11
CA CYS A 98 2.53 -5.98 4.17
C CYS A 98 1.28 -6.84 3.90
N LEU A 99 0.06 -6.34 4.21
CA LEU A 99 -1.19 -7.10 4.19
C LEU A 99 -1.96 -7.01 2.87
N GLY A 100 -1.56 -6.15 1.96
CA GLY A 100 -2.20 -5.95 0.65
C GLY A 100 -1.27 -6.28 -0.51
N ASP A 101 -1.77 -6.06 -1.72
CA ASP A 101 -0.98 -6.03 -2.95
C ASP A 101 -0.40 -7.36 -3.41
N SER A 102 -1.13 -8.45 -3.22
CA SER A 102 -0.80 -9.75 -3.81
C SER A 102 -2.03 -10.63 -3.92
N VAL A 103 -1.97 -11.62 -4.81
CA VAL A 103 -3.00 -12.67 -4.94
C VAL A 103 -3.28 -13.35 -3.60
N ILE A 104 -2.23 -13.59 -2.81
CA ILE A 104 -2.35 -14.19 -1.48
C ILE A 104 -3.11 -13.26 -0.52
N ALA A 105 -2.80 -11.98 -0.54
CA ALA A 105 -3.50 -10.98 0.27
C ALA A 105 -4.97 -10.84 -0.14
N GLU A 106 -5.26 -10.84 -1.43
CA GLU A 106 -6.62 -10.72 -1.97
C GLU A 106 -7.50 -11.92 -1.61
N MET A 107 -6.94 -13.12 -1.53
CA MET A 107 -7.67 -14.36 -1.24
C MET A 107 -8.50 -14.26 0.05
N ASP A 108 -8.00 -13.60 1.09
CA ASP A 108 -8.65 -13.51 2.39
C ASP A 108 -8.48 -12.15 3.08
N ASN A 109 -8.28 -11.10 2.26
CA ASN A 109 -8.10 -9.72 2.71
C ASN A 109 -6.93 -9.55 3.69
N GLY A 110 -5.81 -10.25 3.46
CA GLY A 110 -4.58 -10.18 4.23
C GLY A 110 -4.53 -11.07 5.48
N GLN A 111 -5.55 -11.90 5.74
CA GLN A 111 -5.60 -12.72 6.96
C GLN A 111 -4.51 -13.79 6.99
N SER A 112 -4.20 -14.43 5.87
CA SER A 112 -3.11 -15.41 5.75
C SER A 112 -1.76 -14.78 6.06
N ILE A 113 -1.49 -13.59 5.53
CA ILE A 113 -0.25 -12.85 5.80
C ILE A 113 -0.15 -12.49 7.28
N LEU A 114 -1.22 -11.99 7.89
CA LEU A 114 -1.27 -11.71 9.33
C LEU A 114 -0.95 -12.96 10.16
N SER A 115 -1.45 -14.13 9.74
CA SER A 115 -1.17 -15.41 10.41
C SER A 115 0.31 -15.82 10.32
N LEU A 116 0.95 -15.54 9.18
CA LEU A 116 2.39 -15.73 9.03
C LEU A 116 3.19 -14.77 9.93
N MET A 117 2.82 -13.48 9.97
CA MET A 117 3.43 -12.50 10.88
C MET A 117 3.30 -12.90 12.35
N TYR A 118 2.16 -13.48 12.73
CA TYR A 118 1.97 -14.08 14.06
C TYR A 118 2.95 -15.23 14.32
N THR A 119 3.09 -16.16 13.37
CA THR A 119 4.03 -17.31 13.49
C THR A 119 5.47 -16.83 13.62
N MET A 120 5.83 -15.76 12.91
CA MET A 120 7.14 -15.11 12.98
C MET A 120 7.34 -14.25 14.22
N GLN A 121 6.28 -14.02 14.99
CA GLN A 121 6.27 -13.21 16.22
C GLN A 121 6.72 -11.75 15.98
N TYR A 122 6.07 -11.07 15.06
CA TYR A 122 6.25 -9.61 14.93
C TYR A 122 5.90 -8.91 16.24
N ASP A 123 6.64 -7.83 16.56
CA ASP A 123 6.46 -7.06 17.81
C ASP A 123 5.57 -5.83 17.63
N ALA A 124 5.55 -5.25 16.43
CA ALA A 124 4.65 -4.16 16.03
C ALA A 124 4.68 -3.95 14.51
N MET A 125 3.62 -3.31 13.98
CA MET A 125 3.57 -2.78 12.62
C MET A 125 2.90 -1.41 12.57
N VAL A 126 3.19 -0.64 11.53
CA VAL A 126 2.42 0.55 11.14
C VAL A 126 1.70 0.25 9.82
N PRO A 127 0.38 0.51 9.66
CA PRO A 127 -0.28 0.26 8.39
C PRO A 127 0.10 1.30 7.33
N GLY A 128 0.43 0.83 6.12
CA GLY A 128 0.61 1.64 4.92
C GLY A 128 -0.63 1.65 4.03
N PRO A 129 -0.60 2.32 2.86
CA PRO A 129 -1.76 2.44 1.94
C PRO A 129 -2.32 1.10 1.49
N MET A 130 -1.46 0.12 1.19
CA MET A 130 -1.87 -1.21 0.73
C MET A 130 -2.57 -2.02 1.82
N ASP A 131 -2.30 -1.73 3.09
CA ASP A 131 -2.99 -2.39 4.21
C ASP A 131 -4.45 -1.90 4.36
N PHE A 132 -4.79 -0.72 3.80
CA PHE A 132 -6.16 -0.18 3.76
C PHE A 132 -6.96 -0.58 2.52
N VAL A 133 -6.38 -1.32 1.59
CA VAL A 133 -7.02 -1.65 0.29
C VAL A 133 -8.36 -2.36 0.47
N TYR A 134 -8.48 -3.22 1.47
CA TYR A 134 -9.72 -3.93 1.80
C TYR A 134 -10.66 -3.14 2.73
N GLY A 135 -10.37 -1.86 2.97
CA GLY A 135 -11.14 -0.95 3.81
C GLY A 135 -10.68 -0.91 5.27
N ALA A 136 -10.91 0.23 5.91
CA ALA A 136 -10.48 0.47 7.29
C ALA A 136 -11.16 -0.46 8.32
N ASP A 137 -12.40 -0.88 8.05
CA ASP A 137 -13.12 -1.82 8.92
C ASP A 137 -12.49 -3.22 8.86
N THR A 138 -12.09 -3.68 7.67
CA THR A 138 -11.36 -4.93 7.48
C THR A 138 -10.03 -4.90 8.23
N LEU A 139 -9.25 -3.83 8.06
CA LEU A 139 -7.97 -3.66 8.76
C LEU A 139 -8.16 -3.60 10.29
N SER A 140 -9.21 -2.94 10.77
CA SER A 140 -9.58 -2.94 12.19
C SER A 140 -9.95 -4.34 12.71
N SER A 141 -10.62 -5.15 11.87
CA SER A 141 -10.92 -6.55 12.18
C SER A 141 -9.63 -7.38 12.25
N LEU A 142 -8.72 -7.25 11.29
CA LEU A 142 -7.40 -7.91 11.31
C LEU A 142 -6.61 -7.54 12.56
N ARG A 143 -6.53 -6.24 12.89
CA ARG A 143 -5.90 -5.78 14.12
C ARG A 143 -6.44 -6.48 15.36
N SER A 144 -7.77 -6.70 15.45
CA SER A 144 -8.38 -7.36 16.60
C SER A 144 -7.98 -8.83 16.77
N LYS A 145 -7.47 -9.47 15.71
CA LYS A 145 -6.98 -10.85 15.66
C LYS A 145 -5.46 -10.94 15.84
N ALA A 146 -4.75 -9.82 15.67
CA ALA A 146 -3.29 -9.78 15.78
C ALA A 146 -2.82 -9.94 17.23
N SER A 147 -1.68 -10.62 17.41
CA SER A 147 -1.00 -10.76 18.72
C SER A 147 -0.05 -9.59 19.03
N PHE A 148 0.18 -8.73 18.05
CA PHE A 148 1.04 -7.54 18.13
C PHE A 148 0.24 -6.30 17.74
N PRO A 149 0.64 -5.10 18.22
CA PRO A 149 -0.09 -3.88 17.95
C PRO A 149 0.10 -3.39 16.51
N PHE A 150 -1.00 -2.87 15.94
CA PHE A 150 -0.98 -1.99 14.79
C PHE A 150 -0.90 -0.57 15.32
N LEU A 151 0.15 0.17 14.95
CA LEU A 151 0.44 1.49 15.47
C LEU A 151 0.12 2.56 14.43
N ALA A 152 -0.83 3.45 14.71
CA ALA A 152 -1.14 4.61 13.86
C ALA A 152 -1.72 5.74 14.71
N ALA A 153 -0.84 6.45 15.40
CA ALA A 153 -1.19 7.48 16.37
C ALA A 153 -1.96 8.67 15.76
N ASN A 154 -1.77 8.93 14.48
CA ASN A 154 -2.38 10.04 13.75
C ASN A 154 -3.72 9.68 13.08
N ILE A 155 -4.21 8.44 13.23
CA ILE A 155 -5.51 8.03 12.71
C ILE A 155 -6.52 7.89 13.86
N THR A 156 -7.61 8.68 13.79
CA THR A 156 -8.67 8.68 14.80
C THR A 156 -10.05 8.63 14.14
N LYS A 157 -11.06 8.26 14.92
CA LYS A 157 -12.45 8.46 14.53
C LYS A 157 -12.84 9.93 14.66
N ALA A 158 -13.99 10.29 14.11
CA ALA A 158 -14.53 11.66 14.20
C ALA A 158 -14.75 12.14 15.64
N ASP A 159 -14.96 11.24 16.60
CA ASP A 159 -15.10 11.55 18.01
C ASP A 159 -13.75 11.68 18.77
N GLY A 160 -12.63 11.55 18.05
CA GLY A 160 -11.27 11.60 18.61
C GLY A 160 -10.80 10.29 19.23
N SER A 161 -11.60 9.23 19.25
CA SER A 161 -11.15 7.91 19.73
C SER A 161 -10.19 7.26 18.73
N THR A 162 -9.22 6.50 19.27
CA THR A 162 -8.20 5.83 18.47
C THR A 162 -8.76 4.57 17.79
N VAL A 163 -8.35 4.33 16.55
CA VAL A 163 -8.62 3.08 15.83
C VAL A 163 -7.50 2.07 16.05
N PHE A 164 -6.27 2.56 16.05
CA PHE A 164 -5.04 1.80 16.29
C PHE A 164 -4.37 2.27 17.58
N GLU A 165 -3.37 1.55 18.05
CA GLU A 165 -2.58 2.01 19.21
C GLU A 165 -1.67 3.17 18.79
N ASN A 166 -1.46 4.13 19.69
CA ASN A 166 -0.60 5.27 19.38
C ASN A 166 0.88 4.89 19.44
N TYR A 167 1.23 4.03 20.40
CA TYR A 167 2.59 3.57 20.63
C TYR A 167 2.59 2.29 21.47
N LYS A 168 3.73 1.60 21.47
CA LYS A 168 4.03 0.48 22.36
C LYS A 168 5.32 0.75 23.13
N ILE A 169 5.35 0.41 24.41
CA ILE A 169 6.62 0.34 25.15
C ILE A 169 6.98 -1.12 25.34
N LEU A 170 8.12 -1.51 24.79
CA LEU A 170 8.69 -2.84 24.90
C LEU A 170 9.77 -2.82 25.98
N ASN A 171 9.66 -3.73 26.96
CA ASN A 171 10.63 -3.86 28.02
C ASN A 171 11.55 -5.03 27.68
N ILE A 172 12.82 -4.73 27.41
CA ILE A 172 13.83 -5.71 27.01
C ILE A 172 14.99 -5.58 28.01
N ASN A 173 15.17 -6.62 28.83
CA ASN A 173 16.09 -6.55 29.95
C ASN A 173 15.77 -5.35 30.86
N SER A 174 16.72 -4.41 30.99
CA SER A 174 16.59 -3.21 31.82
C SER A 174 16.27 -1.96 31.03
N VAL A 175 16.09 -2.06 29.68
CA VAL A 175 15.80 -0.93 28.81
C VAL A 175 14.36 -0.95 28.29
N ARG A 176 13.82 0.23 28.04
CA ARG A 176 12.44 0.45 27.59
C ARG A 176 12.47 1.13 26.25
N ILE A 177 12.03 0.42 25.23
CA ILE A 177 11.99 0.90 23.86
C ILE A 177 10.57 1.36 23.54
N GLY A 178 10.42 2.62 23.19
CA GLY A 178 9.18 3.15 22.67
C GLY A 178 9.10 2.91 21.16
N VAL A 179 7.99 2.38 20.67
CA VAL A 179 7.70 2.28 19.24
C VAL A 179 6.45 3.10 18.97
N ILE A 180 6.56 4.12 18.13
CA ILE A 180 5.45 4.98 17.71
C ILE A 180 5.17 4.67 16.24
N GLY A 181 3.89 4.54 15.86
CA GLY A 181 3.48 4.43 14.47
C GLY A 181 2.75 5.69 14.00
N VAL A 182 3.11 6.21 12.83
CA VAL A 182 2.35 7.25 12.11
C VAL A 182 2.36 6.96 10.62
N THR A 183 1.26 7.27 9.93
CA THR A 183 1.13 6.96 8.52
C THR A 183 0.34 8.03 7.78
N THR A 184 0.68 8.26 6.50
CA THR A 184 -0.14 9.01 5.54
C THR A 184 -0.87 8.06 4.59
N GLY A 185 -0.82 6.75 4.86
CA GLY A 185 -1.34 5.70 3.99
C GLY A 185 -2.85 5.71 3.76
N LEU A 186 -3.61 6.44 4.58
CA LEU A 186 -5.04 6.64 4.37
C LEU A 186 -5.26 8.02 3.74
N SER A 187 -5.67 8.06 2.49
CA SER A 187 -5.99 9.31 1.79
C SER A 187 -7.17 10.03 2.44
N GLN A 188 -7.29 11.34 2.23
CA GLN A 188 -8.42 12.10 2.78
C GLN A 188 -9.78 11.55 2.33
N THR A 189 -9.88 11.12 1.08
CA THR A 189 -11.11 10.54 0.52
C THR A 189 -11.45 9.20 1.19
N GLN A 190 -10.47 8.32 1.37
CA GLN A 190 -10.66 7.05 2.08
C GLN A 190 -10.99 7.28 3.55
N ALA A 191 -10.32 8.24 4.20
CA ALA A 191 -10.61 8.64 5.57
C ALA A 191 -12.05 9.12 5.74
N GLN A 192 -12.53 9.98 4.84
CA GLN A 192 -13.92 10.46 4.85
C GLN A 192 -14.93 9.33 4.66
N LYS A 193 -14.70 8.41 3.71
CA LYS A 193 -15.56 7.23 3.50
C LYS A 193 -15.65 6.34 4.74
N SER A 194 -14.53 6.21 5.47
CA SER A 194 -14.43 5.40 6.69
C SER A 194 -14.77 6.18 7.96
N SER A 195 -15.18 7.44 7.86
CA SER A 195 -15.41 8.35 9.02
C SER A 195 -14.18 8.46 9.93
N LEU A 196 -12.99 8.48 9.33
CA LEU A 196 -11.70 8.63 10.01
C LEU A 196 -11.10 10.01 9.75
N THR A 197 -10.20 10.41 10.64
CA THR A 197 -9.40 11.63 10.52
C THR A 197 -7.93 11.26 10.54
N VAL A 198 -7.16 11.83 9.61
CA VAL A 198 -5.70 11.70 9.57
C VAL A 198 -5.10 13.03 10.00
N ALA A 199 -4.42 13.04 11.15
CA ALA A 199 -3.73 14.22 11.68
C ALA A 199 -2.31 14.32 11.12
N ASP A 200 -1.69 15.49 11.28
CA ASP A 200 -0.30 15.71 10.93
C ASP A 200 0.62 14.73 11.69
N PRO A 201 1.45 13.93 10.99
CA PRO A 201 2.27 12.92 11.62
C PRO A 201 3.38 13.51 12.50
N VAL A 202 3.97 14.66 12.13
CA VAL A 202 5.06 15.29 12.87
C VAL A 202 4.57 15.82 14.22
N GLU A 203 3.46 16.56 14.20
CA GLU A 203 2.84 17.06 15.43
C GLU A 203 2.32 15.92 16.31
N THR A 204 1.83 14.85 15.69
CA THR A 204 1.39 13.65 16.43
C THR A 204 2.55 13.00 17.16
N VAL A 205 3.70 12.77 16.51
CA VAL A 205 4.88 12.18 17.15
C VAL A 205 5.37 13.05 18.30
N LYS A 206 5.44 14.37 18.15
CA LYS A 206 5.81 15.29 19.26
C LYS A 206 4.88 15.14 20.47
N ASN A 207 3.58 15.05 20.23
CA ASN A 207 2.58 14.89 21.29
C ASN A 207 2.71 13.53 22.00
N VAL A 208 2.93 12.44 21.25
CA VAL A 208 3.12 11.10 21.79
C VAL A 208 4.42 11.00 22.60
N LEU A 209 5.52 11.59 22.12
CA LEU A 209 6.79 11.68 22.85
C LEU A 209 6.61 12.39 24.21
N GLY A 210 5.82 13.45 24.24
CA GLY A 210 5.47 14.13 25.51
C GLY A 210 4.80 13.19 26.52
N GLN A 211 3.92 12.29 26.06
CA GLN A 211 3.26 11.29 26.91
C GLN A 211 4.22 10.17 27.36
N MET A 212 5.27 9.91 26.60
CA MET A 212 6.29 8.90 26.87
C MET A 212 7.48 9.43 27.68
N SER A 213 7.53 10.73 27.97
CA SER A 213 8.63 11.36 28.68
C SER A 213 8.98 10.64 29.99
N GLY A 214 10.26 10.26 30.13
CA GLY A 214 10.79 9.51 31.25
C GLY A 214 10.36 8.04 31.34
N LYS A 215 9.60 7.55 30.37
CA LYS A 215 9.12 6.16 30.32
C LYS A 215 9.91 5.28 29.35
N THR A 216 10.72 5.87 28.48
CA THR A 216 11.50 5.17 27.45
C THR A 216 12.96 5.58 27.54
N ASP A 217 13.83 4.71 27.08
CA ASP A 217 15.27 4.89 27.01
C ASP A 217 15.73 5.13 25.55
N ALA A 218 14.96 4.65 24.57
CA ALA A 218 15.08 4.96 23.14
C ALA A 218 13.70 4.95 22.49
N VAL A 219 13.55 5.64 21.34
CA VAL A 219 12.30 5.69 20.60
C VAL A 219 12.52 5.38 19.12
N ILE A 220 11.74 4.46 18.62
CA ILE A 220 11.63 4.06 17.23
C ILE A 220 10.34 4.68 16.66
N VAL A 221 10.42 5.33 15.51
CA VAL A 221 9.24 5.74 14.74
C VAL A 221 9.13 4.83 13.53
N LEU A 222 8.02 4.09 13.44
CA LEU A 222 7.62 3.36 12.25
C LEU A 222 6.71 4.26 11.41
N THR A 223 6.96 4.36 10.12
CA THR A 223 6.17 5.25 9.29
C THR A 223 6.06 4.81 7.83
N TYR A 224 4.90 5.14 7.23
CA TYR A 224 4.74 5.27 5.80
C TYR A 224 4.33 6.71 5.51
N THR A 225 5.20 7.50 4.89
CA THR A 225 4.87 8.90 4.60
C THR A 225 4.69 9.17 3.10
N GLY A 226 5.40 8.46 2.24
CA GLY A 226 5.50 8.76 0.82
C GLY A 226 6.09 10.16 0.55
N SER A 227 6.77 10.76 1.56
CA SER A 227 7.32 12.12 1.49
C SER A 227 8.62 12.21 2.29
N GLU A 228 9.71 12.47 1.58
CA GLU A 228 11.03 12.69 2.18
C GLU A 228 11.02 13.87 3.18
N ASP A 229 10.29 14.95 2.87
CA ASP A 229 10.18 16.12 3.75
C ASP A 229 9.56 15.75 5.11
N ILE A 230 8.51 14.93 5.11
CA ILE A 230 7.85 14.48 6.34
C ILE A 230 8.78 13.54 7.12
N THR A 231 9.43 12.60 6.45
CA THR A 231 10.36 11.66 7.08
C THR A 231 11.54 12.38 7.71
N ASN A 232 12.13 13.35 7.02
CA ASN A 232 13.19 14.22 7.56
C ASN A 232 12.70 15.05 8.76
N ALA A 233 11.47 15.57 8.70
CA ALA A 233 10.89 16.31 9.81
C ALA A 233 10.63 15.42 11.04
N LEU A 234 10.25 14.15 10.85
CA LEU A 234 10.12 13.16 11.94
C LEU A 234 11.49 12.86 12.58
N ALA A 235 12.53 12.70 11.78
CA ALA A 235 13.88 12.45 12.26
C ALA A 235 14.48 13.65 13.01
N ALA A 236 14.09 14.86 12.66
CA ALA A 236 14.54 16.08 13.33
C ALA A 236 13.92 16.29 14.72
N ILE A 237 12.98 15.43 15.17
CA ILE A 237 12.34 15.55 16.48
C ILE A 237 13.28 15.04 17.57
N ASP A 238 13.59 15.88 18.55
CA ASP A 238 14.40 15.50 19.71
C ASP A 238 13.78 14.33 20.47
N GLY A 239 14.59 13.30 20.75
CA GLY A 239 14.17 12.09 21.46
C GLY A 239 13.76 10.93 20.55
N VAL A 240 13.71 11.11 19.24
CA VAL A 240 13.64 10.01 18.26
C VAL A 240 15.04 9.47 18.04
N SER A 241 15.21 8.14 18.08
CA SER A 241 16.51 7.49 17.88
C SER A 241 16.67 6.95 16.45
N ILE A 242 15.57 6.45 15.88
CA ILE A 242 15.53 5.89 14.54
C ILE A 242 14.12 6.09 13.93
N VAL A 243 14.09 6.41 12.66
CA VAL A 243 12.88 6.40 11.82
C VAL A 243 13.03 5.27 10.80
N ILE A 244 12.13 4.30 10.84
CA ILE A 244 12.05 3.20 9.88
C ILE A 244 10.85 3.48 8.98
N GLU A 245 11.12 3.74 7.70
CA GLU A 245 10.06 4.08 6.75
C GLU A 245 9.79 3.00 5.71
N SER A 246 8.60 3.00 5.18
CA SER A 246 8.14 2.23 4.05
C SER A 246 7.78 3.16 2.88
N GLY A 247 7.75 2.60 1.67
CA GLY A 247 7.40 3.33 0.44
C GLY A 247 8.60 3.83 -0.35
N ALA A 248 9.83 3.57 0.11
CA ALA A 248 11.04 3.77 -0.69
C ALA A 248 11.24 2.56 -1.64
N SER A 249 11.58 2.83 -2.90
CA SER A 249 11.84 1.77 -3.90
C SER A 249 13.12 0.98 -3.61
N GLU A 250 14.11 1.61 -2.97
CA GLU A 250 15.41 1.01 -2.66
C GLU A 250 15.71 1.12 -1.17
N ALA A 251 16.51 0.18 -0.67
CA ALA A 251 16.98 0.21 0.70
C ALA A 251 18.01 1.34 0.90
N PHE A 252 17.89 2.07 1.99
CA PHE A 252 18.84 3.12 2.36
C PHE A 252 18.93 3.31 3.87
N ALA A 253 20.06 3.89 4.32
CA ALA A 253 20.24 4.37 5.68
C ALA A 253 20.99 5.71 5.65
N ASN A 254 20.39 6.73 6.23
CA ASN A 254 20.93 8.08 6.34
C ASN A 254 20.93 8.50 7.81
N THR A 255 21.76 9.47 8.16
CA THR A 255 21.79 10.05 9.51
C THR A 255 21.45 11.53 9.45
N ALA A 256 20.44 11.96 10.19
CA ALA A 256 20.05 13.35 10.32
C ALA A 256 21.07 14.14 11.17
N ASP A 257 21.02 15.47 11.10
CA ASP A 257 21.97 16.37 11.79
C ASP A 257 22.01 16.18 13.32
N ASN A 258 20.90 15.74 13.91
CA ASN A 258 20.78 15.45 15.36
C ASN A 258 21.21 14.01 15.74
N GLY A 259 21.70 13.22 14.78
CA GLY A 259 22.15 11.84 15.00
C GLY A 259 21.06 10.77 14.84
N THR A 260 19.81 11.14 14.56
CA THR A 260 18.73 10.18 14.28
C THR A 260 19.00 9.45 12.97
N VAL A 261 18.89 8.12 12.97
CA VAL A 261 19.01 7.33 11.74
C VAL A 261 17.66 7.26 11.04
N ILE A 262 17.65 7.45 9.73
CA ILE A 262 16.50 7.24 8.84
C ILE A 262 16.84 6.06 7.95
N THR A 263 15.97 5.05 7.90
CA THR A 263 16.26 3.85 7.12
C THR A 263 15.00 3.22 6.52
N SER A 264 15.18 2.52 5.41
CA SER A 264 14.15 1.72 4.74
C SER A 264 14.77 0.42 4.23
N ALA A 265 14.03 -0.68 4.26
CA ALA A 265 14.45 -1.93 3.63
C ALA A 265 14.06 -2.02 2.14
N GLY A 266 13.55 -0.93 1.55
CA GLY A 266 13.06 -0.95 0.18
C GLY A 266 11.72 -1.66 0.07
N THR A 267 11.52 -2.40 -1.02
CA THR A 267 10.25 -3.04 -1.36
C THR A 267 10.38 -4.53 -1.63
N LYS A 268 9.29 -5.28 -1.46
CA LYS A 268 9.12 -6.72 -1.77
C LYS A 268 10.10 -7.66 -1.04
N GLY A 269 10.84 -7.15 -0.04
CA GLY A 269 11.79 -7.97 0.72
C GLY A 269 13.03 -8.39 -0.08
N ASN A 270 13.50 -7.60 -1.06
CA ASN A 270 14.80 -7.82 -1.72
C ASN A 270 15.96 -7.72 -0.74
N VAL A 271 15.83 -6.96 0.31
CA VAL A 271 16.75 -6.96 1.44
C VAL A 271 15.99 -7.04 2.75
N ILE A 272 16.67 -7.46 3.81
CA ILE A 272 16.16 -7.43 5.18
C ILE A 272 16.94 -6.37 5.93
N GLY A 273 16.25 -5.37 6.48
CA GLY A 273 16.89 -4.35 7.28
C GLY A 273 17.20 -4.82 8.70
N VAL A 274 18.38 -4.46 9.21
CA VAL A 274 18.79 -4.75 10.60
C VAL A 274 19.43 -3.51 11.19
N ALA A 275 18.81 -2.90 12.19
CA ALA A 275 19.42 -1.85 12.96
C ALA A 275 19.95 -2.38 14.30
N SER A 276 21.17 -1.97 14.65
CA SER A 276 21.77 -2.21 15.97
C SER A 276 21.53 -0.98 16.81
N LEU A 277 20.83 -1.13 17.91
CA LEU A 277 20.52 -0.06 18.85
C LEU A 277 21.34 -0.29 20.11
N ASP A 278 22.39 0.50 20.30
CA ASP A 278 23.25 0.44 21.47
C ASP A 278 22.86 1.53 22.46
N ILE A 279 22.40 1.11 23.64
CA ILE A 279 22.01 1.99 24.73
C ILE A 279 23.05 1.88 25.82
N ASN A 280 23.70 2.99 26.13
CA ASN A 280 24.67 3.12 27.23
C ASN A 280 24.23 4.27 28.14
N ARG A 281 23.48 3.94 29.20
CA ARG A 281 22.85 4.88 30.14
C ARG A 281 21.86 5.83 29.45
N SER A 282 22.33 7.03 29.06
CA SER A 282 21.54 8.05 28.36
C SER A 282 21.92 8.18 26.88
N ASP A 283 23.03 7.56 26.51
CA ASP A 283 23.56 7.67 25.16
C ASP A 283 22.97 6.52 24.31
N VAL A 284 22.39 6.90 23.20
CA VAL A 284 21.80 5.97 22.25
C VAL A 284 22.53 6.15 20.92
N SER A 285 23.07 5.07 20.40
CA SER A 285 23.61 5.04 19.03
C SER A 285 22.91 3.98 18.21
N VAL A 286 22.74 4.28 16.95
CA VAL A 286 22.08 3.39 15.97
C VAL A 286 23.00 3.21 14.79
N ASP A 287 23.18 1.96 14.37
CA ASP A 287 23.81 1.56 13.11
C ASP A 287 22.82 0.70 12.33
N SER A 288 22.64 0.96 11.05
CA SER A 288 21.72 0.21 10.19
C SER A 288 22.46 -0.44 9.04
N GLN A 289 22.20 -1.72 8.82
CA GLN A 289 22.78 -2.52 7.76
C GLN A 289 21.70 -3.36 7.06
N PHE A 290 22.03 -3.85 5.87
CA PHE A 290 21.10 -4.60 5.04
C PHE A 290 21.65 -5.99 4.76
N TYR A 291 20.81 -7.01 4.95
CA TYR A 291 21.07 -8.37 4.56
C TYR A 291 20.52 -8.59 3.16
N THR A 292 21.42 -8.79 2.21
CA THR A 292 21.11 -9.03 0.80
C THR A 292 20.95 -10.52 0.52
N SER A 293 20.60 -10.89 -0.71
CA SER A 293 20.50 -12.29 -1.13
C SER A 293 21.75 -13.09 -0.82
N SER A 294 22.96 -12.51 -0.97
CA SER A 294 24.21 -13.18 -0.61
C SER A 294 24.32 -13.52 0.90
N ASP A 295 23.68 -12.75 1.75
CA ASP A 295 23.74 -12.92 3.20
C ASP A 295 22.68 -13.90 3.71
N TYR A 296 21.45 -13.84 3.18
CA TYR A 296 20.35 -14.64 3.70
C TYR A 296 20.09 -15.94 2.92
N SER A 297 20.59 -16.10 1.68
CA SER A 297 20.37 -17.32 0.88
C SER A 297 20.82 -18.59 1.61
N SER A 298 21.96 -18.53 2.32
CA SER A 298 22.53 -19.63 3.07
C SER A 298 21.82 -19.95 4.40
N LEU A 299 20.92 -19.08 4.87
CA LEU A 299 20.18 -19.29 6.11
C LEU A 299 19.16 -20.41 5.94
N SER A 300 19.18 -21.38 6.85
CA SER A 300 18.17 -22.44 6.89
C SER A 300 16.85 -21.87 7.39
N ALA A 301 15.77 -22.12 6.64
CA ALA A 301 14.42 -21.70 7.05
C ALA A 301 14.04 -22.36 8.38
N GLU A 302 13.33 -21.62 9.22
CA GLU A 302 12.67 -22.19 10.38
C GLU A 302 11.47 -23.04 9.92
N GLN A 303 11.46 -24.34 10.30
CA GLN A 303 10.50 -25.30 9.75
C GLN A 303 9.04 -24.88 9.96
N SER A 304 8.72 -24.29 11.11
CA SER A 304 7.37 -23.82 11.41
C SER A 304 6.88 -22.72 10.46
N VAL A 305 7.77 -21.81 10.09
CA VAL A 305 7.48 -20.72 9.14
C VAL A 305 7.42 -21.25 7.71
N ALA A 306 8.37 -22.11 7.33
CA ALA A 306 8.37 -22.73 6.00
C ALA A 306 7.09 -23.55 5.75
N ASP A 307 6.65 -24.34 6.73
CA ASP A 307 5.39 -25.10 6.64
C ASP A 307 4.17 -24.19 6.54
N ALA A 308 4.16 -23.09 7.29
CA ALA A 308 3.08 -22.11 7.25
C ALA A 308 3.02 -21.39 5.89
N VAL A 309 4.17 -20.94 5.36
CA VAL A 309 4.26 -20.33 4.01
C VAL A 309 3.77 -21.32 2.96
N ALA A 310 4.29 -22.56 2.96
CA ALA A 310 3.86 -23.60 2.03
C ALA A 310 2.34 -23.90 2.12
N SER A 311 1.76 -23.80 3.32
CA SER A 311 0.30 -23.96 3.49
C SER A 311 -0.48 -22.82 2.86
N VAL A 312 -0.03 -21.58 3.03
CA VAL A 312 -0.67 -20.39 2.44
C VAL A 312 -0.58 -20.44 0.92
N VAL A 313 0.59 -20.78 0.36
CA VAL A 313 0.78 -20.92 -1.10
C VAL A 313 -0.19 -21.98 -1.67
N ARG A 314 -0.27 -23.17 -1.06
CA ARG A 314 -1.23 -24.20 -1.51
C ARG A 314 -2.68 -23.73 -1.46
N SER A 315 -3.04 -22.91 -0.46
CA SER A 315 -4.38 -22.33 -0.37
C SER A 315 -4.63 -21.32 -1.48
N ALA A 316 -3.62 -20.54 -1.85
CA ALA A 316 -3.68 -19.59 -2.97
C ALA A 316 -3.84 -20.33 -4.31
N ASP A 317 -3.06 -21.39 -4.54
CA ASP A 317 -3.18 -22.23 -5.75
C ASP A 317 -4.57 -22.87 -5.87
N THR A 318 -5.14 -23.32 -4.72
CA THR A 318 -6.49 -23.85 -4.67
C THR A 318 -7.52 -22.76 -5.00
N ASN A 319 -7.36 -21.56 -4.43
CA ASN A 319 -8.23 -20.42 -4.71
C ASN A 319 -8.15 -19.98 -6.16
N ALA A 320 -6.94 -19.93 -6.75
CA ALA A 320 -6.74 -19.61 -8.16
C ALA A 320 -7.44 -20.62 -9.09
N SER A 321 -7.60 -21.88 -8.66
CA SER A 321 -8.34 -22.91 -9.39
C SER A 321 -9.86 -22.77 -9.26
N GLU A 322 -10.37 -21.96 -8.30
CA GLU A 322 -11.80 -21.73 -8.16
C GLU A 322 -12.37 -20.95 -9.36
N HIS A 323 -13.64 -21.21 -9.63
CA HIS A 323 -14.34 -20.49 -10.69
C HIS A 323 -14.58 -19.02 -10.31
N ALA A 324 -14.19 -18.10 -11.18
CA ALA A 324 -14.59 -16.70 -11.11
C ALA A 324 -16.04 -16.52 -11.52
N GLY A 325 -16.50 -17.31 -12.50
CA GLY A 325 -17.87 -17.29 -12.99
C GLY A 325 -17.97 -17.73 -14.44
N SER A 326 -19.07 -17.38 -15.11
CA SER A 326 -19.25 -17.62 -16.54
C SER A 326 -19.30 -16.29 -17.28
N ILE A 327 -18.59 -16.21 -18.40
CA ILE A 327 -18.54 -15.04 -19.26
C ILE A 327 -19.04 -15.36 -20.66
N THR A 328 -19.58 -14.34 -21.32
CA THR A 328 -19.84 -14.33 -22.76
C THR A 328 -19.29 -13.03 -23.29
N LEU A 329 -18.17 -13.10 -23.97
CA LEU A 329 -17.56 -11.94 -24.63
C LEU A 329 -18.28 -11.72 -25.96
N SER A 330 -18.52 -10.46 -26.33
CA SER A 330 -18.96 -10.13 -27.68
C SER A 330 -17.91 -10.62 -28.69
N THR A 331 -18.34 -11.25 -29.78
CA THR A 331 -17.41 -11.62 -30.85
C THR A 331 -16.86 -10.34 -31.44
N ASP A 332 -15.54 -10.21 -31.42
CA ASP A 332 -14.84 -9.09 -32.02
C ASP A 332 -15.19 -9.00 -33.51
N THR A 333 -15.73 -7.85 -33.91
CA THR A 333 -15.93 -7.51 -35.31
C THR A 333 -14.63 -7.02 -35.97
N ALA A 334 -13.50 -7.15 -35.24
CA ALA A 334 -12.20 -6.82 -35.79
C ALA A 334 -11.80 -7.87 -36.84
N THR A 335 -11.70 -7.46 -38.08
CA THR A 335 -10.93 -8.17 -39.09
C THR A 335 -9.51 -8.31 -38.56
N ASP A 336 -9.13 -9.53 -38.23
CA ASP A 336 -7.78 -9.92 -37.83
C ASP A 336 -6.78 -9.50 -38.93
N THR A 337 -6.25 -8.29 -38.85
CA THR A 337 -5.03 -7.93 -39.58
C THR A 337 -3.86 -8.17 -38.61
N ALA A 338 -3.63 -9.44 -38.30
CA ALA A 338 -2.37 -9.87 -37.73
C ALA A 338 -1.30 -9.71 -38.82
N GLU A 339 -0.64 -8.54 -38.84
CA GLU A 339 0.60 -8.41 -39.59
C GLU A 339 1.68 -9.16 -38.84
N THR A 340 1.92 -10.40 -39.31
CA THR A 340 3.14 -11.15 -38.99
C THR A 340 4.26 -10.46 -39.76
N GLU A 341 5.01 -9.56 -39.18
CA GLU A 341 6.30 -9.15 -39.74
C GLU A 341 7.26 -10.34 -39.67
N SER A 342 7.26 -11.15 -40.74
CA SER A 342 8.34 -12.07 -41.02
C SER A 342 9.45 -11.31 -41.73
N ASP A 343 10.43 -10.86 -40.96
CA ASP A 343 11.68 -10.35 -41.52
C ASP A 343 12.47 -11.53 -42.11
N THR A 344 12.31 -11.74 -43.43
CA THR A 344 13.14 -12.66 -44.19
C THR A 344 14.40 -11.96 -44.65
N SER A 345 15.43 -12.00 -43.80
CA SER A 345 16.80 -11.85 -44.26
C SER A 345 17.54 -13.18 -44.05
N ASP A 346 17.77 -13.82 -45.22
CA ASP A 346 18.63 -14.97 -45.48
C ASP A 346 20.04 -14.74 -44.88
N GLU A 347 20.52 -15.66 -44.02
CA GLU A 347 21.83 -16.33 -44.15
C GLU A 347 22.21 -17.17 -42.92
N THR A 348 22.46 -18.45 -43.22
CA THR A 348 23.40 -19.40 -42.59
C THR A 348 23.12 -19.92 -41.19
N ALA A 349 22.77 -21.20 -41.21
CA ALA A 349 22.73 -22.12 -40.08
C ALA A 349 24.03 -22.16 -39.28
N ASP A 350 23.90 -22.09 -37.94
CA ASP A 350 24.67 -22.94 -37.05
C ASP A 350 23.83 -23.31 -35.82
N THR A 351 23.76 -24.61 -35.59
CA THR A 351 22.98 -25.28 -34.56
C THR A 351 23.56 -25.06 -33.17
N LEU A 352 22.78 -24.50 -32.26
CA LEU A 352 22.85 -24.82 -30.81
C LEU A 352 21.41 -24.86 -30.25
N GLU A 353 21.00 -26.07 -29.87
CA GLU A 353 19.80 -26.30 -29.08
C GLU A 353 19.98 -25.68 -27.67
N ASP A 354 19.16 -24.68 -27.31
CA ASP A 354 18.74 -24.47 -25.96
C ASP A 354 17.28 -23.99 -25.98
N GLY A 355 16.42 -24.84 -25.42
CA GLY A 355 14.99 -24.64 -25.42
C GLY A 355 14.55 -23.66 -24.32
N SER A 356 14.35 -22.43 -24.69
CA SER A 356 13.44 -21.52 -24.01
C SER A 356 12.69 -20.72 -25.06
N ALA A 357 11.53 -21.25 -25.46
CA ALA A 357 10.58 -20.52 -26.29
C ALA A 357 9.84 -19.51 -25.38
N ASP A 358 10.45 -18.37 -25.14
CA ASP A 358 9.74 -17.19 -24.65
C ASP A 358 9.43 -16.30 -25.86
N SER A 359 8.40 -16.69 -26.59
CA SER A 359 7.82 -15.83 -27.63
C SER A 359 6.61 -15.11 -27.01
N ASP A 360 6.88 -14.03 -26.32
CA ASP A 360 5.87 -13.05 -25.89
C ASP A 360 5.34 -12.32 -27.14
N VAL A 361 4.54 -13.01 -27.94
CA VAL A 361 3.80 -12.39 -29.06
C VAL A 361 2.63 -11.63 -28.44
N ARG A 362 2.84 -10.37 -28.07
CA ARG A 362 1.77 -9.47 -27.66
C ARG A 362 0.99 -9.06 -28.90
N THR A 363 -0.26 -9.52 -29.00
CA THR A 363 -1.19 -9.06 -30.04
C THR A 363 -1.85 -7.77 -29.52
N TYR A 364 -1.58 -6.65 -30.18
CA TYR A 364 -2.25 -5.36 -29.90
C TYR A 364 -3.49 -5.22 -30.80
N HIS A 365 -4.53 -4.58 -30.25
CA HIS A 365 -5.79 -4.39 -30.98
C HIS A 365 -6.01 -2.91 -31.29
N LEU A 366 -6.49 -2.62 -32.49
CA LEU A 366 -6.88 -1.28 -32.95
C LEU A 366 -8.40 -1.04 -32.86
N ALA A 367 -9.13 -1.96 -32.24
CA ALA A 367 -10.57 -1.91 -32.08
C ALA A 367 -10.97 -2.36 -30.67
N GLU A 368 -12.23 -2.18 -30.36
CA GLU A 368 -12.82 -2.75 -29.16
C GLU A 368 -12.68 -4.26 -29.15
N THR A 369 -12.28 -4.81 -28.01
CA THR A 369 -12.23 -6.25 -27.77
C THR A 369 -13.22 -6.64 -26.69
N GLY A 370 -13.74 -7.87 -26.75
CA GLY A 370 -14.66 -8.38 -25.74
C GLY A 370 -14.04 -8.36 -24.34
N ILE A 371 -12.74 -8.71 -24.23
CA ILE A 371 -12.01 -8.67 -22.95
C ILE A 371 -11.73 -7.24 -22.50
N GLY A 372 -11.43 -6.33 -23.44
CA GLY A 372 -11.22 -4.91 -23.15
C GLY A 372 -12.49 -4.26 -22.63
N ASN A 373 -13.63 -4.52 -23.28
CA ASN A 373 -14.94 -4.04 -22.84
C ASN A 373 -15.31 -4.58 -21.46
N LEU A 374 -15.14 -5.88 -21.20
CA LEU A 374 -15.36 -6.51 -19.91
C LEU A 374 -14.52 -5.84 -18.82
N THR A 375 -13.23 -5.59 -19.10
CA THR A 375 -12.31 -4.97 -18.14
C THR A 375 -12.70 -3.52 -17.85
N ALA A 376 -12.98 -2.72 -18.89
CA ALA A 376 -13.38 -1.33 -18.71
C ALA A 376 -14.72 -1.22 -17.96
N ASP A 377 -15.69 -2.13 -18.21
CA ASP A 377 -16.95 -2.18 -17.46
C ASP A 377 -16.74 -2.53 -15.99
N ALA A 378 -15.88 -3.50 -15.72
CA ALA A 378 -15.53 -3.88 -14.36
C ALA A 378 -14.87 -2.71 -13.60
N MET A 379 -13.96 -1.98 -14.24
CA MET A 379 -13.33 -0.80 -13.67
C MET A 379 -14.34 0.31 -13.37
N LEU A 380 -15.28 0.56 -14.26
CA LEU A 380 -16.31 1.57 -14.08
C LEU A 380 -17.27 1.19 -12.94
N ASP A 381 -17.72 -0.06 -12.88
CA ASP A 381 -18.58 -0.58 -11.80
C ASP A 381 -17.89 -0.47 -10.44
N ALA A 382 -16.63 -0.86 -10.35
CA ALA A 382 -15.85 -0.80 -9.11
C ALA A 382 -15.62 0.64 -8.62
N ALA A 383 -15.47 1.60 -9.56
CA ALA A 383 -15.25 3.00 -9.27
C ALA A 383 -16.55 3.84 -9.17
N ALA A 384 -17.71 3.22 -9.32
CA ALA A 384 -19.01 3.93 -9.31
C ALA A 384 -19.26 4.67 -7.99
N SER A 385 -18.85 4.09 -6.85
CA SER A 385 -18.97 4.73 -5.53
C SER A 385 -18.10 5.97 -5.38
N ASP A 386 -17.07 6.13 -6.21
CA ASP A 386 -16.19 7.30 -6.27
C ASP A 386 -16.75 8.38 -7.20
N GLY A 387 -17.85 8.05 -7.89
CA GLY A 387 -18.49 8.93 -8.85
C GLY A 387 -17.86 8.88 -10.24
N ALA A 388 -17.10 7.83 -10.55
CA ALA A 388 -16.56 7.63 -11.90
C ALA A 388 -17.69 7.45 -12.91
N VAL A 389 -17.55 8.11 -14.05
CA VAL A 389 -18.50 8.06 -15.17
C VAL A 389 -17.86 7.58 -16.45
N VAL A 390 -16.55 7.43 -16.48
CA VAL A 390 -15.76 6.92 -17.59
C VAL A 390 -14.70 5.98 -17.03
N ALA A 391 -14.40 4.90 -17.75
CA ALA A 391 -13.22 4.07 -17.55
C ALA A 391 -12.34 4.04 -18.79
N LEU A 392 -11.01 4.08 -18.58
CA LEU A 392 -9.98 4.00 -19.61
C LEU A 392 -9.01 2.87 -19.24
N MET A 393 -8.91 1.84 -20.09
CA MET A 393 -8.00 0.71 -19.92
C MET A 393 -7.04 0.64 -21.11
N PRO A 394 -5.71 0.78 -20.89
CA PRO A 394 -4.75 0.56 -21.99
C PRO A 394 -4.83 -0.87 -22.49
N ASP A 395 -5.04 -1.07 -23.79
CA ASP A 395 -5.14 -2.39 -24.40
C ASP A 395 -3.88 -3.22 -24.18
N GLN A 396 -2.72 -2.59 -24.28
CA GLN A 396 -1.41 -3.19 -24.01
C GLN A 396 -1.20 -3.73 -22.57
N SER A 397 -2.08 -3.35 -21.64
CA SER A 397 -2.06 -3.85 -20.27
C SER A 397 -2.90 -5.11 -20.06
N ILE A 398 -3.50 -5.65 -21.12
CA ILE A 398 -4.25 -6.90 -21.11
C ILE A 398 -3.43 -7.96 -21.86
N SER A 399 -3.03 -9.03 -21.18
CA SER A 399 -2.22 -10.11 -21.74
C SER A 399 -3.10 -11.27 -22.19
N GLY A 400 -3.58 -11.23 -23.45
CA GLY A 400 -4.41 -12.29 -24.02
C GLY A 400 -5.91 -12.08 -23.84
N THR A 401 -6.67 -13.16 -23.92
CA THR A 401 -8.14 -13.16 -23.86
C THR A 401 -8.66 -14.36 -23.08
N LEU A 402 -9.95 -14.37 -22.75
CA LEU A 402 -10.64 -15.48 -22.13
C LEU A 402 -11.61 -16.15 -23.11
N ALA A 403 -11.70 -17.46 -23.06
CA ALA A 403 -12.73 -18.18 -23.78
C ALA A 403 -14.11 -17.97 -23.12
N ASN A 404 -15.15 -17.93 -23.96
CA ASN A 404 -16.52 -17.92 -23.47
C ASN A 404 -16.82 -19.18 -22.65
N GLY A 405 -17.57 -19.03 -21.56
CA GLY A 405 -17.91 -20.10 -20.65
C GLY A 405 -17.38 -19.86 -19.25
N ILE A 406 -17.14 -20.95 -18.51
CA ILE A 406 -16.65 -20.89 -17.13
C ILE A 406 -15.17 -20.55 -17.12
N VAL A 407 -14.79 -19.53 -16.35
CA VAL A 407 -13.40 -19.09 -16.17
C VAL A 407 -13.01 -19.21 -14.71
N SER A 408 -11.73 -19.54 -14.45
CA SER A 408 -11.18 -19.56 -13.10
C SER A 408 -10.60 -18.20 -12.73
N LYS A 409 -10.42 -17.97 -11.42
CA LYS A 409 -9.78 -16.76 -10.90
C LYS A 409 -8.35 -16.62 -11.42
N GLY A 410 -7.60 -17.72 -11.49
CA GLY A 410 -6.24 -17.73 -12.03
C GLY A 410 -6.16 -17.35 -13.51
N GLN A 411 -7.16 -17.74 -14.32
CA GLN A 411 -7.21 -17.30 -15.71
C GLN A 411 -7.42 -15.79 -15.83
N VAL A 412 -8.23 -15.19 -14.94
CA VAL A 412 -8.40 -13.73 -14.90
C VAL A 412 -7.12 -13.05 -14.43
N GLN A 413 -6.45 -13.58 -13.39
CA GLN A 413 -5.20 -13.04 -12.87
C GLN A 413 -4.10 -12.99 -13.93
N ASN A 414 -3.96 -14.03 -14.73
CA ASN A 414 -2.93 -14.13 -15.78
C ASN A 414 -3.11 -13.11 -16.93
N LEU A 415 -4.22 -12.40 -17.00
CA LEU A 415 -4.44 -11.35 -17.99
C LEU A 415 -3.74 -10.03 -17.64
N PHE A 416 -3.35 -9.82 -16.41
CA PHE A 416 -2.91 -8.52 -15.92
C PHE A 416 -1.63 -8.65 -15.11
N ASP A 417 -0.83 -7.58 -15.12
CA ASP A 417 0.30 -7.44 -14.19
C ASP A 417 -0.22 -7.25 -12.76
N ASP A 418 0.40 -7.93 -11.79
CA ASP A 418 0.06 -7.86 -10.37
C ASP A 418 0.19 -6.44 -9.78
N GLN A 419 0.95 -5.57 -10.43
CA GLN A 419 1.14 -4.16 -10.05
C GLN A 419 0.20 -3.20 -10.77
N LEU A 420 -0.78 -3.73 -11.49
CA LEU A 420 -1.75 -2.91 -12.23
C LEU A 420 -2.98 -2.64 -11.36
N TYR A 421 -3.09 -1.42 -10.84
CA TYR A 421 -4.14 -1.00 -9.89
C TYR A 421 -5.17 -0.09 -10.53
N LEU A 422 -6.42 -0.24 -10.08
CA LEU A 422 -7.48 0.71 -10.36
C LEU A 422 -7.27 2.00 -9.55
N VAL A 423 -7.30 3.12 -10.24
CA VAL A 423 -7.31 4.47 -9.63
C VAL A 423 -8.40 5.33 -10.27
N THR A 424 -8.83 6.39 -9.58
CA THR A 424 -9.71 7.41 -10.15
C THR A 424 -8.99 8.74 -10.26
N CYS A 425 -9.22 9.46 -11.37
CA CYS A 425 -8.64 10.77 -11.63
C CYS A 425 -9.72 11.82 -11.89
N LYS A 426 -9.51 13.03 -11.40
CA LYS A 426 -10.34 14.20 -11.73
C LYS A 426 -9.76 14.85 -12.98
N MET A 427 -10.37 14.61 -14.14
CA MET A 427 -9.93 15.12 -15.43
C MET A 427 -10.92 16.13 -15.97
N THR A 428 -10.45 17.22 -16.59
CA THR A 428 -11.32 18.08 -17.39
C THR A 428 -11.73 17.35 -18.67
N GLY A 429 -12.85 17.72 -19.28
CA GLY A 429 -13.23 17.14 -20.57
C GLY A 429 -12.17 17.38 -21.65
N GLY A 430 -11.47 18.51 -21.59
CA GLY A 430 -10.34 18.79 -22.49
C GLY A 430 -9.18 17.84 -22.30
N ASP A 431 -8.81 17.51 -21.04
CA ASP A 431 -7.77 16.52 -20.73
C ASP A 431 -8.19 15.11 -21.18
N LEU A 432 -9.46 14.75 -20.93
CA LEU A 432 -10.01 13.46 -21.35
C LEU A 432 -10.00 13.32 -22.89
N ARG A 433 -10.44 14.37 -23.61
CA ARG A 433 -10.34 14.42 -25.09
C ARG A 433 -8.89 14.23 -25.53
N THR A 434 -7.96 14.93 -24.90
CA THR A 434 -6.52 14.85 -25.23
C THR A 434 -5.99 13.44 -24.99
N ALA A 435 -6.36 12.78 -23.90
CA ALA A 435 -5.96 11.40 -23.61
C ALA A 435 -6.48 10.44 -24.69
N LEU A 436 -7.75 10.57 -25.08
CA LEU A 436 -8.36 9.77 -26.14
C LEU A 436 -7.73 10.03 -27.52
N GLU A 437 -7.46 11.30 -27.90
CA GLU A 437 -6.77 11.62 -29.15
C GLU A 437 -5.36 11.03 -29.18
N ASN A 438 -4.64 11.10 -28.06
CA ASN A 438 -3.30 10.55 -27.94
C ASN A 438 -3.26 9.02 -28.10
N SER A 439 -4.34 8.32 -27.77
CA SER A 439 -4.43 6.86 -27.95
C SER A 439 -4.36 6.43 -29.41
N PHE A 440 -4.58 7.36 -30.35
CA PHE A 440 -4.50 7.12 -31.80
C PHE A 440 -3.30 7.82 -32.48
N ASN A 441 -2.33 8.34 -31.71
CA ASN A 441 -1.19 9.04 -32.29
C ASN A 441 -0.34 8.15 -33.18
N ASN A 442 -0.24 6.86 -32.83
CA ASN A 442 0.56 5.87 -33.54
C ASN A 442 -0.24 5.09 -34.60
N TYR A 443 -1.51 5.42 -34.78
CA TYR A 443 -2.34 4.75 -35.80
C TYR A 443 -1.64 4.78 -37.17
N PRO A 444 -1.54 3.63 -37.91
CA PRO A 444 -2.26 2.37 -37.70
C PRO A 444 -1.60 1.38 -36.72
N ASN A 445 -0.55 1.73 -36.01
CA ASN A 445 0.01 0.89 -34.95
C ASN A 445 -0.87 0.99 -33.69
N ALA A 446 -1.05 -0.12 -32.98
CA ALA A 446 -1.96 -0.23 -31.84
C ALA A 446 -1.41 0.34 -30.52
N ASP A 447 -0.17 0.80 -30.49
CA ASP A 447 0.45 1.36 -29.29
C ASP A 447 -0.37 2.53 -28.72
N GLY A 448 -0.82 2.36 -27.48
CA GLY A 448 -1.57 3.37 -26.76
C GLY A 448 -3.08 3.32 -26.91
N PHE A 449 -3.65 2.37 -27.67
CA PHE A 449 -5.08 2.22 -27.80
C PHE A 449 -5.76 2.02 -26.43
N LEU A 450 -6.91 2.66 -26.24
CA LEU A 450 -7.66 2.61 -24.98
C LEU A 450 -8.99 1.91 -25.19
N GLN A 451 -9.21 0.83 -24.46
CA GLN A 451 -10.52 0.22 -24.25
C GLN A 451 -11.31 1.11 -23.26
N VAL A 452 -12.59 1.36 -23.51
CA VAL A 452 -13.34 2.37 -22.77
C VAL A 452 -14.68 1.86 -22.26
N SER A 453 -15.16 2.46 -21.16
CA SER A 453 -16.55 2.31 -20.68
C SER A 453 -17.12 3.65 -20.23
N GLY A 454 -18.44 3.84 -20.36
CA GLY A 454 -19.13 5.07 -20.00
C GLY A 454 -18.94 6.24 -20.97
N ILE A 455 -18.18 6.03 -22.03
CA ILE A 455 -17.91 7.02 -23.08
C ILE A 455 -18.01 6.35 -24.46
N SER A 456 -18.46 7.09 -25.47
CA SER A 456 -18.42 6.67 -26.86
C SER A 456 -17.95 7.79 -27.77
N TYR A 457 -17.34 7.45 -28.90
CA TYR A 457 -16.83 8.43 -29.87
C TYR A 457 -16.65 7.82 -31.26
N THR A 458 -16.50 8.68 -32.24
CA THR A 458 -16.14 8.31 -33.63
C THR A 458 -14.70 8.69 -33.89
N PHE A 459 -13.88 7.74 -34.31
CA PHE A 459 -12.52 7.94 -34.80
C PHE A 459 -12.50 8.02 -36.33
N ASN A 460 -11.77 8.98 -36.89
CA ASN A 460 -11.58 9.14 -38.33
C ASN A 460 -10.08 9.23 -38.68
N ALA A 461 -9.58 8.18 -39.29
CA ALA A 461 -8.17 8.05 -39.65
C ALA A 461 -7.71 9.11 -40.68
N SER A 462 -8.60 9.58 -41.56
CA SER A 462 -8.29 10.56 -42.59
C SER A 462 -8.11 12.00 -42.06
N THR A 463 -8.44 12.24 -40.77
CA THR A 463 -8.32 13.55 -40.12
C THR A 463 -6.93 13.76 -39.54
N ALA A 464 -6.51 15.01 -39.38
CA ALA A 464 -5.21 15.34 -38.80
C ALA A 464 -5.08 14.84 -37.35
N ILE A 465 -3.89 14.38 -36.97
CA ILE A 465 -3.56 13.98 -35.58
C ILE A 465 -3.98 15.09 -34.61
N GLY A 466 -4.62 14.74 -33.51
CA GLY A 466 -5.16 15.65 -32.50
C GLY A 466 -6.53 16.25 -32.85
N SER A 467 -7.16 15.79 -33.94
CA SER A 467 -8.52 16.18 -34.35
C SER A 467 -9.26 15.00 -35.02
N ARG A 468 -8.88 13.78 -34.65
CA ARG A 468 -9.40 12.54 -35.23
C ARG A 468 -10.69 12.09 -34.59
N LEU A 469 -11.03 12.62 -33.40
CA LEU A 469 -12.21 12.22 -32.66
C LEU A 469 -13.36 13.20 -32.85
N SER A 470 -14.55 12.66 -33.11
CA SER A 470 -15.81 13.39 -33.16
C SER A 470 -16.87 12.66 -32.33
N ASP A 471 -17.98 13.37 -32.09
CA ASP A 471 -19.18 12.86 -31.40
C ASP A 471 -18.88 12.16 -30.06
N ILE A 472 -17.93 12.71 -29.29
CA ILE A 472 -17.60 12.17 -27.97
C ILE A 472 -18.78 12.39 -27.03
N MET A 473 -19.33 11.30 -26.49
CA MET A 473 -20.52 11.28 -25.66
C MET A 473 -20.25 10.59 -24.32
N ILE A 474 -20.72 11.18 -23.22
CA ILE A 474 -20.73 10.58 -21.89
C ILE A 474 -22.17 10.63 -21.40
N ASP A 475 -22.74 9.48 -21.01
CA ASP A 475 -24.13 9.37 -20.55
C ASP A 475 -25.13 10.06 -21.51
N GLY A 476 -24.96 9.87 -22.81
CA GLY A 476 -25.81 10.44 -23.85
C GLY A 476 -25.67 11.97 -24.05
N HIS A 477 -24.71 12.61 -23.40
CA HIS A 477 -24.41 14.02 -23.53
C HIS A 477 -23.07 14.27 -24.19
N LYS A 478 -22.97 15.32 -25.04
CA LYS A 478 -21.68 15.70 -25.62
C LYS A 478 -20.68 16.07 -24.53
N LEU A 479 -19.43 15.65 -24.72
CA LEU A 479 -18.31 16.00 -23.84
C LEU A 479 -18.19 17.53 -23.72
N ASP A 480 -18.21 18.03 -22.50
CA ASP A 480 -17.94 19.43 -22.16
C ASP A 480 -16.50 19.58 -21.69
N ASP A 481 -15.67 20.23 -22.50
CA ASP A 481 -14.23 20.38 -22.25
C ASP A 481 -13.92 21.12 -20.93
N ALA A 482 -14.82 21.98 -20.45
CA ALA A 482 -14.64 22.75 -19.22
C ALA A 482 -15.12 21.99 -17.96
N ARG A 483 -15.94 20.95 -18.11
CA ARG A 483 -16.46 20.16 -17.00
C ARG A 483 -15.41 19.18 -16.49
N THR A 484 -15.36 18.98 -15.17
CA THR A 484 -14.55 17.93 -14.56
C THR A 484 -15.34 16.64 -14.44
N TYR A 485 -14.73 15.55 -14.87
CA TYR A 485 -15.24 14.18 -14.78
C TYR A 485 -14.34 13.35 -13.87
N ILE A 486 -14.91 12.39 -13.18
CA ILE A 486 -14.13 11.37 -12.47
C ILE A 486 -13.96 10.19 -13.42
N VAL A 487 -12.72 9.85 -13.70
CA VAL A 487 -12.32 8.83 -14.66
C VAL A 487 -11.62 7.69 -13.91
N ALA A 488 -12.10 6.47 -14.07
CA ALA A 488 -11.45 5.26 -13.61
C ALA A 488 -10.36 4.87 -14.61
N THR A 489 -9.17 4.54 -14.14
CA THR A 489 -8.07 4.13 -15.01
C THR A 489 -7.02 3.31 -14.22
N THR A 490 -5.94 2.91 -14.86
CA THR A 490 -4.83 2.24 -14.19
C THR A 490 -3.86 3.23 -13.56
N ASN A 491 -3.15 2.79 -12.51
CA ASN A 491 -2.08 3.59 -11.89
C ASN A 491 -1.02 4.03 -12.92
N ILE A 492 -0.64 3.16 -13.84
CA ILE A 492 0.38 3.42 -14.88
C ILE A 492 -0.11 4.50 -15.85
N LEU A 493 -1.35 4.40 -16.36
CA LEU A 493 -1.89 5.41 -17.25
C LEU A 493 -2.09 6.75 -16.53
N ALA A 494 -2.57 6.72 -15.28
CA ALA A 494 -2.70 7.93 -14.47
C ALA A 494 -1.35 8.67 -14.31
N ASP A 495 -0.26 7.95 -14.05
CA ASP A 495 1.09 8.51 -13.94
C ASP A 495 1.56 9.11 -15.26
N THR A 496 1.30 8.43 -16.38
CA THR A 496 1.62 8.88 -17.74
C THR A 496 0.88 10.18 -18.08
N LEU A 497 -0.38 10.30 -17.64
CA LEU A 497 -1.21 11.49 -17.84
C LEU A 497 -0.93 12.62 -16.82
N GLY A 498 0.02 12.42 -15.90
CA GLY A 498 0.43 13.43 -14.93
C GLY A 498 -0.35 13.42 -13.61
N TYR A 499 -1.24 12.45 -13.39
CA TYR A 499 -2.02 12.30 -12.15
C TYR A 499 -1.27 11.39 -11.18
N ARG A 500 -0.25 11.90 -10.47
CA ARG A 500 0.64 11.10 -9.60
C ARG A 500 0.26 11.09 -8.13
N SER A 501 -0.61 12.00 -7.71
CA SER A 501 -0.99 12.17 -6.30
C SER A 501 -2.39 12.77 -6.15
N GLU A 502 -2.93 12.78 -4.94
CA GLU A 502 -4.19 13.50 -4.66
C GLU A 502 -4.12 14.99 -4.99
N ALA A 503 -2.96 15.62 -4.82
CA ALA A 503 -2.76 17.03 -5.19
C ALA A 503 -2.93 17.26 -6.70
N THR A 504 -2.66 16.26 -7.53
CA THR A 504 -2.88 16.27 -8.97
C THR A 504 -4.25 15.74 -9.39
N GLY A 505 -5.10 15.38 -8.43
CA GLY A 505 -6.46 14.88 -8.68
C GLY A 505 -6.59 13.35 -8.76
N ARG A 506 -5.54 12.57 -8.49
CA ARG A 506 -5.60 11.10 -8.42
C ARG A 506 -6.08 10.65 -7.05
N ILE A 507 -6.95 9.64 -7.03
CA ILE A 507 -7.40 8.95 -5.83
C ILE A 507 -7.06 7.47 -6.02
N GLY A 508 -6.25 6.90 -5.13
CA GLY A 508 -5.89 5.48 -5.19
C GLY A 508 -6.99 4.60 -4.60
N THR A 509 -7.37 3.54 -5.29
CA THR A 509 -8.19 2.46 -4.74
C THR A 509 -7.34 1.28 -4.28
N TYR A 510 -6.16 1.13 -4.86
CA TYR A 510 -5.17 0.06 -4.62
C TYR A 510 -5.69 -1.36 -4.84
N ARG A 511 -6.85 -1.53 -5.49
CA ARG A 511 -7.32 -2.84 -5.92
C ARG A 511 -6.68 -3.20 -7.25
N THR A 512 -6.20 -4.44 -7.40
CA THR A 512 -5.67 -4.90 -8.69
C THR A 512 -6.77 -4.96 -9.75
N ILE A 513 -6.43 -4.75 -11.01
CA ILE A 513 -7.39 -4.88 -12.12
C ILE A 513 -7.92 -6.32 -12.16
N ALA A 514 -7.08 -7.34 -11.92
CA ALA A 514 -7.48 -8.73 -11.85
C ALA A 514 -8.60 -8.97 -10.81
N SER A 515 -8.44 -8.42 -9.60
CA SER A 515 -9.44 -8.50 -8.53
C SER A 515 -10.76 -7.82 -8.94
N VAL A 516 -10.67 -6.64 -9.53
CA VAL A 516 -11.83 -5.88 -10.00
C VAL A 516 -12.62 -6.66 -11.06
N VAL A 517 -11.93 -7.25 -12.02
CA VAL A 517 -12.56 -8.06 -13.09
C VAL A 517 -13.15 -9.35 -12.51
N THR A 518 -12.44 -10.00 -11.59
CA THR A 518 -12.95 -11.21 -10.90
C THR A 518 -14.27 -10.93 -10.17
N ASP A 519 -14.34 -9.86 -9.37
CA ASP A 519 -15.56 -9.49 -8.64
C ASP A 519 -16.70 -9.15 -9.58
N TYR A 520 -16.41 -8.45 -10.69
CA TYR A 520 -17.41 -8.11 -11.70
C TYR A 520 -17.99 -9.36 -12.35
N ILE A 521 -17.15 -10.33 -12.72
CA ILE A 521 -17.58 -11.62 -13.27
C ILE A 521 -18.45 -12.37 -12.26
N GLN A 522 -18.03 -12.48 -11.01
CA GLN A 522 -18.78 -13.14 -9.93
C GLN A 522 -20.17 -12.51 -9.73
N LYS A 523 -20.22 -11.18 -9.64
CA LYS A 523 -21.45 -10.41 -9.48
C LYS A 523 -22.44 -10.66 -10.60
N ASN A 524 -21.97 -10.68 -11.85
CA ASN A 524 -22.82 -10.81 -13.03
C ASN A 524 -23.19 -12.29 -13.33
N SER A 525 -22.33 -13.25 -12.97
CA SER A 525 -22.65 -14.70 -13.08
C SER A 525 -23.73 -15.13 -12.09
N SER A 526 -23.75 -14.55 -10.89
CA SER A 526 -24.77 -14.87 -9.88
C SER A 526 -26.17 -14.40 -10.29
N ALA A 527 -26.28 -13.38 -11.13
CA ALA A 527 -27.57 -12.91 -11.65
C ALA A 527 -28.19 -13.87 -12.67
N THR A 528 -27.37 -14.68 -13.34
CA THR A 528 -27.82 -15.69 -14.34
C THR A 528 -28.20 -17.05 -13.70
N SER A 529 -27.70 -17.36 -12.50
CA SER A 529 -27.94 -18.65 -11.82
C SER A 529 -29.31 -18.76 -11.13
N GLY A 530 -30.18 -17.75 -11.25
CA GLY A 530 -31.55 -17.77 -10.75
C GLY A 530 -32.58 -18.46 -11.67
N SER A 531 -32.16 -18.96 -12.84
CA SER A 531 -33.04 -19.70 -13.76
C SER A 531 -32.54 -21.14 -13.88
N ALA A 532 -33.33 -22.08 -13.39
CA ALA A 532 -33.08 -23.52 -13.43
C ALA A 532 -32.69 -23.98 -14.84
N LEU A 533 -31.69 -24.85 -14.91
CA LEU A 533 -31.33 -25.62 -16.11
C LEU A 533 -32.58 -26.25 -16.74
N PRO A 534 -32.86 -26.04 -18.05
CA PRO A 534 -33.80 -26.85 -18.74
C PRO A 534 -33.17 -28.23 -18.98
N SER A 535 -33.84 -29.28 -18.53
CA SER A 535 -33.56 -30.65 -18.90
C SER A 535 -33.64 -30.81 -20.40
N GLU A 536 -32.64 -31.47 -20.98
CA GLU A 536 -32.65 -31.91 -22.40
C GLU A 536 -33.94 -32.66 -22.70
N THR A 537 -34.78 -32.10 -23.57
CA THR A 537 -35.73 -32.81 -24.38
C THR A 537 -35.66 -32.23 -25.77
N GLU A 538 -35.16 -33.07 -26.66
CA GLU A 538 -35.24 -32.84 -28.13
C GLU A 538 -36.67 -32.58 -28.55
N SER A 539 -36.93 -31.51 -29.29
CA SER A 539 -38.00 -31.46 -30.27
C SER A 539 -37.71 -30.39 -31.31
N ASP A 540 -37.54 -30.88 -32.55
CA ASP A 540 -37.59 -30.10 -33.77
C ASP A 540 -38.82 -29.20 -33.81
N THR A 541 -38.64 -27.93 -34.19
CA THR A 541 -39.57 -27.19 -35.07
C THR A 541 -38.99 -25.84 -35.52
N GLU A 542 -38.80 -25.76 -36.82
CA GLU A 542 -39.02 -24.66 -37.78
C GLU A 542 -38.71 -23.20 -37.42
N ASP A 543 -37.71 -22.70 -38.12
CA ASP A 543 -37.55 -21.47 -38.89
C ASP A 543 -38.66 -20.42 -38.76
N THR A 544 -38.34 -19.30 -38.11
CA THR A 544 -38.89 -17.98 -38.43
C THR A 544 -37.80 -16.93 -38.38
N THR A 545 -37.32 -16.57 -39.55
CA THR A 545 -36.52 -15.38 -39.82
C THR A 545 -37.22 -14.12 -39.28
N ALA A 546 -36.74 -13.58 -38.19
CA ALA A 546 -36.96 -12.19 -37.81
C ALA A 546 -35.63 -11.45 -37.96
N SER A 547 -35.52 -10.72 -39.05
CA SER A 547 -34.48 -9.71 -39.26
C SER A 547 -34.71 -8.56 -38.29
N GLY A 548 -34.14 -8.67 -37.08
CA GLY A 548 -33.96 -7.58 -36.19
C GLY A 548 -32.56 -6.99 -36.45
N GLU A 549 -32.52 -5.76 -36.96
CA GLU A 549 -31.31 -4.96 -36.92
C GLU A 549 -30.86 -4.88 -35.47
N THR A 550 -29.79 -5.60 -35.13
CA THR A 550 -29.06 -5.38 -33.88
C THR A 550 -28.47 -3.98 -34.00
N ALA A 551 -28.99 -3.03 -33.20
CA ALA A 551 -28.34 -1.74 -33.06
C ALA A 551 -26.86 -1.96 -32.74
N ASP A 552 -25.99 -1.34 -33.54
CA ASP A 552 -24.57 -1.34 -33.33
C ASP A 552 -24.30 -0.79 -31.92
N THR A 553 -23.88 -1.64 -31.00
CA THR A 553 -23.58 -1.30 -29.59
C THR A 553 -22.11 -0.92 -29.38
N SER A 554 -21.37 -0.74 -30.49
CA SER A 554 -19.96 -0.32 -30.45
C SER A 554 -19.82 1.05 -29.77
N ARG A 555 -18.88 1.13 -28.84
CA ARG A 555 -18.52 2.38 -28.10
C ARG A 555 -17.59 3.25 -28.94
N ILE A 556 -16.81 2.64 -29.81
CA ILE A 556 -15.84 3.27 -30.67
C ILE A 556 -16.20 2.96 -32.13
N GLN A 557 -16.64 3.97 -32.86
CA GLN A 557 -16.88 3.83 -34.29
C GLN A 557 -15.64 4.26 -35.05
N ILE A 558 -15.08 3.35 -35.85
CA ILE A 558 -13.87 3.61 -36.66
C ILE A 558 -14.28 3.84 -38.11
N ASN A 559 -13.99 5.04 -38.61
CA ASN A 559 -14.13 5.43 -40.00
C ASN A 559 -12.73 5.48 -40.63
N GLU A 560 -12.45 4.59 -41.57
CA GLU A 560 -11.19 4.54 -42.34
C GLU A 560 -11.10 5.62 -43.43
#